data_f0e8a32a2513f1d2c75f1742b40e408f
#
_entry.id   f0e8a32a2513f1d2c75f1742b40e408f
#
_cell.length_a   1.000
_cell.length_b   1.000
_cell.length_c   1.000
_cell.angle_alpha   90.00
_cell.angle_beta   90.00
_cell.angle_gamma   90.00
#
_symmetry.space_group_name_H-M   'P 1'
#
loop_
_entity.id
_entity.type
_entity.pdbx_description
1 polymer ?
#
loop_
_entity_poly.entity_id
_entity_poly.type
_entity_poly.pdbx_seq_one_letter_code
_entity_poly.pdbx_strand_id
1 'polypeptide(L)'
;MCIRDSAYTSGSTGPSKQVIHSAHSIIGVLAQMNFYGASDKFRPTWLLTILPPALIAVVVSMMLLPLAGGMLLILDPFVDVYDVDLEMMRYRPNNWPLIPMFVEVIRRSKRLPADYDMSHMLAIGAGCEAFNNKQLRNVEEFLKQHNCNLRFTAGYGSSEAGSNATLPMAPFPVRDGNVGVPMIHSVISIFKPGTQEELTYNTPGEI
;
A
#
# COMPACT_ATOMS: atom_id res chain seq x y z
N MET A 1 23.11 5.57 -20.43
CA MET A 1 22.24 4.46 -20.83
C MET A 1 21.03 4.49 -19.91
N CYS A 2 19.86 4.88 -20.41
CA CYS A 2 18.65 4.85 -19.58
C CYS A 2 18.11 3.42 -19.57
N ILE A 3 18.23 2.73 -18.45
CA ILE A 3 17.55 1.48 -18.23
C ILE A 3 16.06 1.84 -18.14
N ARG A 4 15.25 1.28 -19.02
CA ARG A 4 13.81 1.42 -19.04
C ARG A 4 13.22 0.06 -18.72
N ASP A 5 12.49 0.02 -17.61
CA ASP A 5 11.68 -1.13 -17.27
C ASP A 5 10.21 -0.87 -17.57
N SER A 6 9.44 -1.92 -17.76
CA SER A 6 8.03 -1.83 -18.04
C SER A 6 7.22 -2.64 -17.04
N ALA A 7 6.12 -2.06 -16.59
CA ALA A 7 5.11 -2.73 -15.80
C ALA A 7 3.79 -2.75 -16.56
N TYR A 8 2.91 -3.67 -16.22
CA TYR A 8 1.58 -3.73 -16.81
C TYR A 8 0.53 -3.21 -15.84
N THR A 9 -0.47 -2.51 -16.39
CA THR A 9 -1.66 -2.14 -15.61
C THR A 9 -2.54 -3.36 -15.37
N SER A 10 -3.38 -3.31 -14.33
CA SER A 10 -4.32 -4.40 -14.00
C SER A 10 -5.39 -4.65 -15.07
N GLY A 11 -5.61 -3.70 -15.97
CA GLY A 11 -6.62 -3.83 -17.02
C GLY A 11 -8.07 -3.69 -16.50
N SER A 12 -8.29 -3.08 -15.36
CA SER A 12 -9.63 -2.90 -14.76
C SER A 12 -10.61 -2.11 -15.63
N THR A 13 -10.11 -1.22 -16.48
CA THR A 13 -10.93 -0.38 -17.38
C THR A 13 -10.79 -0.75 -18.86
N GLY A 14 -10.08 -1.83 -19.18
CA GLY A 14 -9.82 -2.26 -20.56
C GLY A 14 -8.61 -3.20 -20.65
N PRO A 15 -8.05 -3.42 -21.83
CA PRO A 15 -6.85 -4.24 -21.98
C PRO A 15 -5.70 -3.70 -21.14
N SER A 16 -4.92 -4.62 -20.54
CA SER A 16 -3.71 -4.25 -19.79
C SER A 16 -2.75 -3.46 -20.68
N LYS A 17 -2.26 -2.33 -20.17
CA LYS A 17 -1.33 -1.44 -20.88
C LYS A 17 0.06 -1.56 -20.29
N GLN A 18 1.06 -1.48 -21.16
CA GLN A 18 2.45 -1.42 -20.76
C GLN A 18 2.82 0.01 -20.39
N VAL A 19 3.33 0.20 -19.17
CA VAL A 19 3.84 1.48 -18.68
C VAL A 19 5.36 1.39 -18.60
N ILE A 20 6.05 2.34 -19.20
CA ILE A 20 7.52 2.39 -19.22
C ILE A 20 8.00 3.32 -18.12
N HIS A 21 8.86 2.80 -17.25
CA HIS A 21 9.53 3.56 -16.20
C HIS A 21 11.01 3.74 -16.49
N SER A 22 11.55 4.89 -16.15
CA SER A 22 13.00 5.10 -16.10
C SER A 22 13.51 4.77 -14.68
N ALA A 23 14.78 4.42 -14.58
CA ALA A 23 15.41 4.28 -13.26
C ALA A 23 15.27 5.58 -12.43
N HIS A 24 15.30 6.74 -13.10
CA HIS A 24 15.14 8.04 -12.45
C HIS A 24 13.74 8.21 -11.84
N SER A 25 12.67 7.81 -12.55
CA SER A 25 11.31 7.90 -12.01
C SER A 25 11.11 6.97 -10.81
N ILE A 26 11.65 5.75 -10.86
CA ILE A 26 11.57 4.81 -9.73
C ILE A 26 12.34 5.35 -8.51
N ILE A 27 13.57 5.83 -8.72
CA ILE A 27 14.35 6.44 -7.64
C ILE A 27 13.63 7.67 -7.06
N GLY A 28 12.96 8.47 -7.90
CA GLY A 28 12.15 9.60 -7.46
C GLY A 28 11.03 9.17 -6.51
N VAL A 29 10.27 8.13 -6.86
CA VAL A 29 9.21 7.58 -6.00
C VAL A 29 9.79 7.05 -4.69
N LEU A 30 10.91 6.33 -4.73
CA LEU A 30 11.58 5.84 -3.53
C LEU A 30 12.03 6.98 -2.61
N ALA A 31 12.61 8.05 -3.18
CA ALA A 31 13.01 9.23 -2.43
C ALA A 31 11.82 9.94 -1.78
N GLN A 32 10.70 10.07 -2.50
CA GLN A 32 9.45 10.60 -1.96
C GLN A 32 8.95 9.76 -0.78
N MET A 33 8.88 8.44 -0.92
CA MET A 33 8.43 7.55 0.15
C MET A 33 9.37 7.60 1.37
N ASN A 34 10.69 7.66 1.14
CA ASN A 34 11.67 7.75 2.19
C ASN A 34 11.61 9.10 2.95
N PHE A 35 11.28 10.19 2.26
CA PHE A 35 11.08 11.51 2.88
C PHE A 35 10.04 11.47 4.01
N TYR A 36 9.02 10.64 3.91
CA TYR A 36 8.01 10.46 4.94
C TYR A 36 8.46 9.54 6.09
N GLY A 37 9.74 9.23 6.16
CA GLY A 37 10.34 8.44 7.25
C GLY A 37 9.96 6.97 7.19
N ALA A 38 9.59 6.49 6.01
CA ALA A 38 9.23 5.08 5.83
C ALA A 38 10.38 4.13 6.19
N SER A 39 11.64 4.59 6.07
CA SER A 39 12.81 3.78 6.43
C SER A 39 13.29 4.00 7.87
N ASP A 40 13.31 5.23 8.38
CA ASP A 40 13.96 5.53 9.67
C ASP A 40 13.12 5.10 10.88
N LYS A 41 11.79 5.19 10.76
CA LYS A 41 10.88 4.73 11.82
C LYS A 41 10.82 3.21 11.95
N PHE A 42 11.25 2.49 10.93
CA PHE A 42 11.04 1.05 10.79
C PHE A 42 12.32 0.23 10.83
N ARG A 43 13.43 0.79 11.33
CA ARG A 43 14.67 0.04 11.52
C ARG A 43 14.84 -0.42 12.98
N PRO A 44 15.21 -1.66 13.23
CA PRO A 44 15.18 -2.83 12.36
C PRO A 44 13.77 -3.43 12.31
N THR A 45 13.16 -3.49 11.13
CA THR A 45 11.80 -4.01 10.97
C THR A 45 11.71 -5.04 9.86
N TRP A 46 10.72 -5.85 9.96
CA TRP A 46 10.44 -6.95 9.04
C TRP A 46 9.22 -6.58 8.20
N LEU A 47 9.40 -6.52 6.91
CA LEU A 47 8.31 -6.35 5.95
C LEU A 47 8.05 -7.67 5.26
N LEU A 48 6.81 -8.13 5.31
CA LEU A 48 6.38 -9.33 4.60
C LEU A 48 5.70 -8.92 3.28
N THR A 49 6.18 -9.49 2.19
CA THR A 49 5.62 -9.32 0.85
C THR A 49 5.15 -10.66 0.33
N ILE A 50 3.84 -10.80 0.19
CA ILE A 50 3.17 -11.99 -0.33
C ILE A 50 2.49 -11.72 -1.68
N LEU A 51 2.55 -10.49 -2.17
CA LEU A 51 2.02 -10.11 -3.46
C LEU A 51 3.02 -10.41 -4.58
N PRO A 52 2.55 -10.78 -5.77
CA PRO A 52 3.44 -11.11 -6.88
C PRO A 52 4.25 -9.90 -7.36
N PRO A 53 5.55 -10.07 -7.65
CA PRO A 53 6.42 -8.97 -8.11
C PRO A 53 6.13 -8.50 -9.54
N ALA A 54 5.09 -9.01 -10.17
CA ALA A 54 4.57 -8.48 -11.43
C ALA A 54 3.91 -7.11 -11.29
N LEU A 55 3.53 -6.73 -10.06
CA LEU A 55 2.94 -5.43 -9.76
C LEU A 55 4.03 -4.41 -9.46
N ILE A 56 4.01 -3.26 -10.13
CA ILE A 56 5.01 -2.20 -9.90
C ILE A 56 5.01 -1.72 -8.45
N ALA A 57 3.85 -1.66 -7.81
CA ALA A 57 3.72 -1.31 -6.40
C ALA A 57 4.48 -2.27 -5.49
N VAL A 58 4.49 -3.58 -5.81
CA VAL A 58 5.26 -4.58 -5.07
C VAL A 58 6.74 -4.35 -5.25
N VAL A 59 7.19 -4.19 -6.49
CA VAL A 59 8.61 -3.96 -6.78
C VAL A 59 9.11 -2.69 -6.09
N VAL A 60 8.41 -1.58 -6.22
CA VAL A 60 8.88 -0.28 -5.70
C VAL A 60 8.67 -0.18 -4.19
N SER A 61 7.44 -0.40 -3.70
CA SER A 61 7.11 -0.11 -2.30
C SER A 61 7.39 -1.27 -1.34
N MET A 62 7.39 -2.51 -1.83
CA MET A 62 7.51 -3.69 -0.98
C MET A 62 8.83 -4.45 -1.17
N MET A 63 9.63 -4.11 -2.18
CA MET A 63 10.96 -4.70 -2.39
C MET A 63 12.06 -3.64 -2.35
N LEU A 64 12.02 -2.65 -3.26
CA LEU A 64 13.09 -1.65 -3.37
C LEU A 64 13.11 -0.70 -2.17
N LEU A 65 11.96 -0.23 -1.69
CA LEU A 65 11.91 0.66 -0.54
C LEU A 65 12.46 0.02 0.75
N PRO A 66 12.07 -1.20 1.15
CA PRO A 66 12.66 -1.88 2.29
C PRO A 66 14.17 -2.08 2.15
N LEU A 67 14.63 -2.49 0.98
CA LEU A 67 16.06 -2.68 0.71
C LEU A 67 16.84 -1.36 0.80
N ALA A 68 16.34 -0.29 0.18
CA ALA A 68 16.95 1.05 0.29
C ALA A 68 16.91 1.59 1.72
N GLY A 69 15.86 1.26 2.47
CA GLY A 69 15.67 1.64 3.86
C GLY A 69 16.44 0.79 4.88
N GLY A 70 17.09 -0.30 4.46
CA GLY A 70 17.80 -1.23 5.37
C GLY A 70 16.86 -2.02 6.28
N MET A 71 15.63 -2.30 5.81
CA MET A 71 14.69 -3.18 6.46
C MET A 71 14.95 -4.63 6.08
N LEU A 72 14.52 -5.57 6.91
CA LEU A 72 14.49 -6.99 6.56
C LEU A 72 13.27 -7.24 5.67
N LEU A 73 13.51 -7.77 4.48
CA LEU A 73 12.47 -8.16 3.55
C LEU A 73 12.23 -9.68 3.62
N ILE A 74 11.00 -10.05 3.91
CA ILE A 74 10.52 -11.42 3.77
C ILE A 74 9.71 -11.47 2.48
N LEU A 75 10.19 -12.24 1.51
CA LEU A 75 9.57 -12.36 0.20
C LEU A 75 9.01 -13.77 0.04
N ASP A 76 7.69 -13.87 0.03
CA ASP A 76 6.97 -15.13 -0.18
C ASP A 76 5.83 -14.94 -1.19
N PRO A 77 6.15 -14.85 -2.51
CA PRO A 77 5.16 -14.52 -3.55
C PRO A 77 4.30 -15.71 -3.96
N PHE A 78 4.52 -16.89 -3.40
CA PHE A 78 3.81 -18.11 -3.73
C PHE A 78 2.84 -18.59 -2.65
N VAL A 79 2.61 -17.75 -1.64
CA VAL A 79 1.62 -18.05 -0.59
C VAL A 79 0.24 -18.20 -1.20
N ASP A 80 -0.48 -19.24 -0.78
CA ASP A 80 -1.90 -19.32 -1.06
C ASP A 80 -2.63 -18.19 -0.33
N VAL A 81 -3.52 -17.52 -1.04
CA VAL A 81 -4.33 -16.42 -0.49
C VAL A 81 -5.02 -16.81 0.83
N TYR A 82 -5.43 -18.05 0.95
CA TYR A 82 -6.09 -18.56 2.15
C TYR A 82 -5.14 -18.91 3.30
N ASP A 83 -3.82 -18.83 3.09
CA ASP A 83 -2.79 -19.12 4.10
C ASP A 83 -2.07 -17.85 4.60
N VAL A 84 -2.56 -16.68 4.24
CA VAL A 84 -2.00 -15.38 4.64
C VAL A 84 -1.92 -15.21 6.18
N ASP A 85 -2.88 -15.75 6.90
CA ASP A 85 -2.90 -15.76 8.36
C ASP A 85 -1.78 -16.63 8.96
N LEU A 86 -1.43 -17.74 8.30
CA LEU A 86 -0.31 -18.59 8.72
C LEU A 86 1.03 -17.85 8.54
N GLU A 87 1.20 -17.15 7.42
CA GLU A 87 2.40 -16.36 7.17
C GLU A 87 2.53 -15.19 8.15
N MET A 88 1.42 -14.54 8.50
CA MET A 88 1.41 -13.53 9.57
C MET A 88 1.90 -14.11 10.91
N MET A 89 1.39 -15.26 11.30
CA MET A 89 1.78 -15.92 12.55
C MET A 89 3.22 -16.41 12.51
N ARG A 90 3.67 -16.94 11.38
CA ARG A 90 5.01 -17.49 11.17
C ARG A 90 6.10 -16.42 11.25
N TYR A 91 5.91 -15.33 10.51
CA TYR A 91 6.94 -14.31 10.33
C TYR A 91 6.81 -13.13 11.28
N ARG A 92 5.64 -12.90 11.87
CA ARG A 92 5.36 -11.77 12.77
C ARG A 92 5.90 -10.44 12.24
N PRO A 93 5.52 -10.03 11.00
CA PRO A 93 6.07 -8.81 10.40
C PRO A 93 5.70 -7.58 11.22
N ASN A 94 6.59 -6.58 11.25
CA ASN A 94 6.29 -5.29 11.88
C ASN A 94 5.59 -4.33 10.93
N ASN A 95 5.83 -4.49 9.63
CA ASN A 95 5.25 -3.68 8.58
C ASN A 95 4.62 -4.60 7.54
N TRP A 96 3.34 -4.42 7.30
CA TRP A 96 2.61 -5.31 6.41
C TRP A 96 1.65 -4.55 5.50
N PRO A 97 2.09 -4.20 4.28
CA PRO A 97 1.21 -3.69 3.25
C PRO A 97 0.37 -4.83 2.66
N LEU A 98 -0.94 -4.63 2.63
CA LEU A 98 -1.92 -5.64 2.24
C LEU A 98 -2.84 -5.13 1.13
N ILE A 99 -3.64 -6.05 0.60
CA ILE A 99 -4.85 -5.72 -0.16
C ILE A 99 -6.08 -6.06 0.68
N PRO A 100 -7.25 -5.45 0.42
CA PRO A 100 -8.48 -5.68 1.19
C PRO A 100 -8.83 -7.14 1.39
N MET A 101 -8.66 -7.96 0.36
CA MET A 101 -8.96 -9.37 0.40
C MET A 101 -8.14 -10.12 1.48
N PHE A 102 -6.85 -9.84 1.58
CA PHE A 102 -5.99 -10.52 2.58
C PHE A 102 -6.38 -10.13 4.00
N VAL A 103 -6.73 -8.88 4.22
CA VAL A 103 -7.22 -8.42 5.52
C VAL A 103 -8.48 -9.17 5.93
N GLU A 104 -9.42 -9.40 5.00
CA GLU A 104 -10.63 -10.17 5.28
C GLU A 104 -10.35 -11.66 5.54
N VAL A 105 -9.37 -12.27 4.84
CA VAL A 105 -8.95 -13.64 5.12
C VAL A 105 -8.43 -13.76 6.55
N ILE A 106 -7.54 -12.88 6.96
CA ILE A 106 -6.98 -12.88 8.32
C ILE A 106 -8.08 -12.68 9.36
N ARG A 107 -8.93 -11.67 9.16
CA ARG A 107 -10.01 -11.34 10.10
C ARG A 107 -11.03 -12.47 10.27
N ARG A 108 -11.25 -13.27 9.24
CA ARG A 108 -12.18 -14.42 9.27
C ARG A 108 -11.51 -15.75 9.58
N SER A 109 -10.20 -15.74 9.79
CA SER A 109 -9.47 -16.97 10.07
C SER A 109 -9.93 -17.60 11.38
N LYS A 110 -10.18 -18.91 11.33
CA LYS A 110 -10.44 -19.73 12.51
C LYS A 110 -9.16 -20.32 13.09
N ARG A 111 -8.03 -20.15 12.39
CA ARG A 111 -6.71 -20.65 12.79
C ARG A 111 -5.97 -19.65 13.65
N LEU A 112 -6.34 -18.36 13.55
CA LEU A 112 -5.76 -17.31 14.37
C LEU A 112 -6.26 -17.43 15.80
N PRO A 113 -5.36 -17.59 16.80
CA PRO A 113 -5.76 -17.60 18.21
C PRO A 113 -6.46 -16.30 18.61
N ALA A 114 -7.48 -16.41 19.44
CA ALA A 114 -8.24 -15.23 19.88
C ALA A 114 -7.36 -14.23 20.70
N ASP A 115 -6.32 -14.74 21.32
CA ASP A 115 -5.34 -14.00 22.12
C ASP A 115 -4.05 -13.67 21.33
N TYR A 116 -4.03 -13.89 20.01
CA TYR A 116 -2.86 -13.55 19.18
C TYR A 116 -2.51 -12.07 19.30
N ASP A 117 -1.32 -11.78 19.79
CA ASP A 117 -0.88 -10.43 20.06
C ASP A 117 -0.20 -9.80 18.83
N MET A 118 -0.79 -8.70 18.34
CA MET A 118 -0.31 -7.90 17.23
C MET A 118 0.33 -6.57 17.67
N SER A 119 0.66 -6.41 18.95
CA SER A 119 1.30 -5.19 19.48
C SER A 119 2.67 -4.90 18.86
N HIS A 120 3.31 -5.90 18.26
CA HIS A 120 4.58 -5.78 17.53
C HIS A 120 4.47 -5.05 16.19
N MET A 121 3.24 -4.84 15.67
CA MET A 121 3.03 -4.13 14.41
C MET A 121 3.38 -2.65 14.56
N LEU A 122 4.10 -2.12 13.58
CA LEU A 122 4.48 -0.70 13.48
C LEU A 122 3.72 0.02 12.37
N ALA A 123 3.36 -0.70 11.32
CA ALA A 123 2.53 -0.19 10.25
C ALA A 123 1.70 -1.31 9.62
N ILE A 124 0.46 -0.97 9.33
CA ILE A 124 -0.46 -1.80 8.56
C ILE A 124 -1.29 -0.88 7.67
N GLY A 125 -1.39 -1.23 6.42
CA GLY A 125 -2.15 -0.44 5.46
C GLY A 125 -2.52 -1.26 4.24
N ALA A 126 -3.34 -0.68 3.39
CA ALA A 126 -3.72 -1.31 2.15
C ALA A 126 -3.72 -0.34 0.97
N GLY A 127 -3.68 -0.94 -0.20
CA GLY A 127 -3.77 -0.26 -1.48
C GLY A 127 -4.36 -1.18 -2.54
N CYS A 128 -4.23 -0.78 -3.79
CA CYS A 128 -4.69 -1.49 -5.00
C CYS A 128 -6.21 -1.60 -5.15
N GLU A 129 -6.98 -1.55 -4.09
CA GLU A 129 -8.45 -1.61 -4.10
C GLU A 129 -9.03 -0.61 -3.09
N ALA A 130 -10.26 -0.17 -3.33
CA ALA A 130 -10.96 0.71 -2.42
C ALA A 130 -11.52 -0.04 -1.20
N PHE A 131 -11.35 0.54 -0.02
CA PHE A 131 -12.05 0.13 1.19
C PHE A 131 -13.28 0.99 1.40
N ASN A 132 -14.41 0.36 1.71
CA ASN A 132 -15.54 1.11 2.24
C ASN A 132 -15.41 1.30 3.77
N ASN A 133 -16.15 2.26 4.28
CA ASN A 133 -16.08 2.65 5.70
C ASN A 133 -16.42 1.51 6.68
N LYS A 134 -17.28 0.58 6.29
CA LYS A 134 -17.61 -0.58 7.11
C LYS A 134 -16.42 -1.54 7.19
N GLN A 135 -15.75 -1.78 6.07
CA GLN A 135 -14.54 -2.61 6.05
C GLN A 135 -13.43 -2.00 6.92
N LEU A 136 -13.19 -0.69 6.78
CA LEU A 136 -12.19 0.01 7.61
C LEU A 136 -12.47 -0.15 9.10
N ARG A 137 -13.72 0.10 9.54
CA ARG A 137 -14.10 -0.09 10.95
C ARG A 137 -13.92 -1.53 11.43
N ASN A 138 -14.33 -2.50 10.64
CA ASN A 138 -14.17 -3.92 11.00
C ASN A 138 -12.69 -4.29 11.16
N VAL A 139 -11.80 -3.74 10.33
CA VAL A 139 -10.36 -3.97 10.44
C VAL A 139 -9.81 -3.31 11.70
N GLU A 140 -10.17 -2.07 11.98
CA GLU A 140 -9.70 -1.37 13.19
C GLU A 140 -10.20 -2.06 14.48
N GLU A 141 -11.41 -2.56 14.51
CA GLU A 141 -11.95 -3.36 15.63
C GLU A 141 -11.17 -4.66 15.80
N PHE A 142 -10.91 -5.37 14.71
CA PHE A 142 -10.10 -6.57 14.73
C PHE A 142 -8.68 -6.31 15.25
N LEU A 143 -8.01 -5.27 14.79
CA LEU A 143 -6.67 -4.90 15.24
C LEU A 143 -6.67 -4.60 16.76
N LYS A 144 -7.66 -3.86 17.25
CA LYS A 144 -7.79 -3.56 18.69
C LYS A 144 -8.00 -4.82 19.53
N GLN A 145 -8.79 -5.79 19.06
CA GLN A 145 -9.00 -7.07 19.73
C GLN A 145 -7.68 -7.86 19.89
N HIS A 146 -6.72 -7.61 18.99
CA HIS A 146 -5.39 -8.22 18.99
C HIS A 146 -4.27 -7.30 19.50
N ASN A 147 -4.59 -6.36 20.39
CA ASN A 147 -3.64 -5.41 21.00
C ASN A 147 -2.92 -4.47 20.02
N CYS A 148 -3.43 -4.30 18.81
CA CYS A 148 -2.87 -3.39 17.82
C CYS A 148 -3.68 -2.10 17.76
N ASN A 149 -3.10 -0.99 18.26
CA ASN A 149 -3.75 0.33 18.28
C ASN A 149 -3.41 1.18 17.06
N LEU A 150 -2.88 0.57 16.02
CA LEU A 150 -2.60 1.26 14.76
C LEU A 150 -3.90 1.62 14.05
N ARG A 151 -3.92 2.79 13.42
CA ARG A 151 -4.96 3.10 12.44
C ARG A 151 -4.64 2.37 11.14
N PHE A 152 -5.65 1.74 10.60
CA PHE A 152 -5.56 1.17 9.27
C PHE A 152 -5.67 2.30 8.23
N THR A 153 -4.74 2.35 7.30
CA THR A 153 -4.65 3.45 6.33
C THR A 153 -4.68 2.91 4.91
N ALA A 154 -5.27 3.70 4.01
CA ALA A 154 -5.27 3.43 2.59
C ALA A 154 -4.52 4.55 1.85
N GLY A 155 -3.65 4.18 0.93
CA GLY A 155 -3.03 5.07 -0.04
C GLY A 155 -3.62 4.86 -1.43
N TYR A 156 -3.43 5.83 -2.32
CA TYR A 156 -3.74 5.68 -3.75
C TYR A 156 -2.44 5.63 -4.55
N GLY A 157 -2.43 4.80 -5.55
CA GLY A 157 -1.34 4.69 -6.52
C GLY A 157 -1.79 3.99 -7.79
N SER A 158 -0.96 4.10 -8.80
CA SER A 158 -1.20 3.45 -10.09
C SER A 158 0.11 2.96 -10.71
N SER A 159 -0.02 2.10 -11.74
CA SER A 159 1.13 1.69 -12.51
C SER A 159 1.82 2.88 -13.19
N GLU A 160 1.04 3.85 -13.66
CA GLU A 160 1.53 5.06 -14.33
C GLU A 160 2.31 5.98 -13.37
N ALA A 161 1.91 6.04 -12.10
CA ALA A 161 2.62 6.79 -11.06
C ALA A 161 3.88 6.07 -10.54
N GLY A 162 4.11 4.83 -10.94
CA GLY A 162 5.25 4.02 -10.51
C GLY A 162 5.11 3.41 -9.11
N SER A 163 4.05 3.66 -8.40
CA SER A 163 3.58 3.09 -7.14
C SER A 163 2.59 4.05 -6.47
N ASN A 164 2.91 4.57 -5.29
CA ASN A 164 2.05 5.48 -4.53
C ASN A 164 2.08 6.89 -5.11
N ALA A 165 0.91 7.50 -5.27
CA ALA A 165 0.72 8.90 -5.61
C ALA A 165 0.26 9.73 -4.40
N THR A 166 -0.45 9.09 -3.46
CA THR A 166 -0.83 9.69 -2.18
C THR A 166 -0.48 8.80 -1.01
N LEU A 167 -0.30 9.40 0.15
CA LEU A 167 -0.15 8.71 1.43
C LEU A 167 -0.93 9.45 2.53
N PRO A 168 -1.51 8.72 3.48
CA PRO A 168 -2.07 9.32 4.69
C PRO A 168 -0.95 9.89 5.55
N MET A 169 -1.06 11.15 5.94
CA MET A 169 -0.02 11.88 6.68
C MET A 169 -0.59 12.70 7.83
N ALA A 170 0.12 12.70 8.95
CA ALA A 170 -0.09 13.69 9.97
C ALA A 170 0.37 15.10 9.48
N PRO A 171 -0.32 16.19 9.83
CA PRO A 171 -1.43 16.26 10.78
C PRO A 171 -2.82 16.05 10.17
N PHE A 172 -2.91 15.65 8.90
CA PHE A 172 -4.19 15.53 8.22
C PHE A 172 -5.01 14.39 8.80
N PRO A 173 -6.28 14.65 9.14
CA PRO A 173 -7.13 13.61 9.71
C PRO A 173 -7.43 12.55 8.65
N VAL A 174 -7.30 11.29 9.04
CA VAL A 174 -7.82 10.18 8.23
C VAL A 174 -9.35 10.23 8.28
N ARG A 175 -9.97 10.45 7.14
CA ARG A 175 -11.42 10.47 6.97
C ARG A 175 -11.84 9.27 6.13
N ASP A 176 -13.10 8.91 6.25
CA ASP A 176 -13.71 7.87 5.45
C ASP A 176 -13.55 8.16 3.95
N GLY A 177 -13.02 7.19 3.20
CA GLY A 177 -12.75 7.32 1.76
C GLY A 177 -11.53 8.18 1.41
N ASN A 178 -10.81 8.72 2.39
CA ASN A 178 -9.62 9.51 2.15
C ASN A 178 -8.41 8.60 1.93
N VAL A 179 -7.70 8.80 0.82
CA VAL A 179 -6.47 8.08 0.46
C VAL A 179 -5.19 8.88 0.76
N GLY A 180 -5.32 9.95 1.54
CA GLY A 180 -4.20 10.79 1.93
C GLY A 180 -4.03 12.04 1.09
N VAL A 181 -2.83 12.60 1.13
CA VAL A 181 -2.43 13.79 0.38
C VAL A 181 -1.42 13.43 -0.70
N PRO A 182 -1.29 14.24 -1.75
CA PRO A 182 -0.24 14.05 -2.76
C PRO A 182 1.13 13.92 -2.13
N MET A 183 1.95 13.03 -2.65
CA MET A 183 3.33 12.90 -2.22
C MET A 183 4.11 14.16 -2.59
N ILE A 184 5.20 14.43 -1.86
CA ILE A 184 6.10 15.57 -2.13
C ILE A 184 6.54 15.55 -3.60
N HIS A 185 6.58 16.72 -4.23
CA HIS A 185 6.85 16.90 -5.66
C HIS A 185 5.84 16.25 -6.61
N SER A 186 4.66 15.84 -6.10
CA SER A 186 3.55 15.38 -6.92
C SER A 186 2.41 16.39 -6.91
N VAL A 187 1.79 16.57 -8.06
CA VAL A 187 0.57 17.38 -8.23
C VAL A 187 -0.53 16.44 -8.70
N ILE A 188 -1.67 16.49 -8.04
CA ILE A 188 -2.85 15.71 -8.41
C ILE A 188 -3.97 16.68 -8.70
N SER A 189 -4.53 16.60 -9.90
CA SER A 189 -5.68 17.37 -10.33
C SER A 189 -6.84 16.45 -10.71
N ILE A 190 -8.05 16.96 -10.58
CA ILE A 190 -9.28 16.25 -10.92
C ILE A 190 -9.89 16.91 -12.13
N PHE A 191 -10.20 16.13 -13.15
CA PHE A 191 -10.74 16.61 -14.40
C PHE A 191 -12.17 16.10 -14.62
N LYS A 192 -12.93 16.86 -15.37
CA LYS A 192 -14.21 16.41 -15.88
C LYS A 192 -13.99 15.23 -16.84
N PRO A 193 -14.66 14.09 -16.62
CA PRO A 193 -14.41 12.87 -17.40
C PRO A 193 -14.44 13.12 -18.91
N GLY A 194 -13.39 12.62 -19.59
CA GLY A 194 -13.23 12.76 -21.05
C GLY A 194 -12.88 14.16 -21.54
N THR A 195 -12.48 15.08 -20.66
CA THR A 195 -12.08 16.46 -21.04
C THR A 195 -10.76 16.87 -20.38
N GLN A 196 -10.25 18.06 -20.71
CA GLN A 196 -9.10 18.69 -20.03
C GLN A 196 -9.55 19.83 -19.09
N GLU A 197 -10.83 19.88 -18.74
CA GLU A 197 -11.38 20.87 -17.82
C GLU A 197 -11.09 20.44 -16.38
N GLU A 198 -10.19 21.16 -15.70
CA GLU A 198 -9.88 20.91 -14.29
C GLU A 198 -11.06 21.33 -13.41
N LEU A 199 -11.45 20.46 -12.49
CA LEU A 199 -12.56 20.67 -11.58
C LEU A 199 -12.09 21.29 -10.27
N THR A 200 -12.99 22.05 -9.64
CA THR A 200 -12.77 22.60 -8.31
C THR A 200 -13.10 21.60 -7.20
N TYR A 201 -12.76 21.96 -5.95
CA TYR A 201 -13.03 21.13 -4.76
C TYR A 201 -14.49 20.69 -4.65
N ASN A 202 -14.71 19.50 -4.11
CA ASN A 202 -16.01 18.87 -3.89
C ASN A 202 -16.77 18.47 -5.17
N THR A 203 -16.12 18.45 -6.31
CA THR A 203 -16.70 17.97 -7.55
C THR A 203 -16.02 16.65 -7.94
N PRO A 204 -16.76 15.53 -8.01
CA PRO A 204 -16.20 14.27 -8.47
C PRO A 204 -15.75 14.33 -9.92
N GLY A 205 -14.60 13.69 -10.21
CA GLY A 205 -14.04 13.66 -11.57
C GLY A 205 -12.98 12.57 -11.72
N GLU A 206 -12.26 12.67 -12.82
CA GLU A 206 -11.16 11.77 -13.18
C GLU A 206 -9.83 12.36 -12.72
N ILE A 207 -8.92 11.51 -12.20
CA ILE A 207 -7.58 11.89 -11.73
C ILE A 207 -6.64 12.04 -12.93
#